data_55b88f77b0e195e3823221692f8cb986
#
_entry.id   55b88f77b0e195e3823221692f8cb986
#
_cell.length_a   1.000
_cell.length_b   1.000
_cell.length_c   1.000
_cell.angle_alpha   90.00
_cell.angle_beta   90.00
_cell.angle_gamma   90.00
#
_symmetry.space_group_name_H-M   'P 1'
#
loop_
_entity.id
_entity.type
_entity.pdbx_description
1 polymer ?
#
loop_
_entity_poly.entity_id
_entity_poly.type
_entity_poly.pdbx_seq_one_letter_code
_entity_poly.pdbx_strand_id
1 'polypeptide(L)'
;MTLPETQSLYFEDVRVGMRETYTKHVKASDVVGFAEISGDRNPIHLSEHFAAKTPFGGRIAHGLYTASLISAVIGTRLPGPGAIYISQTLRFLAPVRIGDTVDATVEIVELVEKGRRAKLRCECRVGDTVVLEGEAEVKIPARPVEDASPA
;
A
#
# COMPACT_ATOMS: atom_id res chain seq x y z
N MET A 1 -9.60 7.79 -19.40
CA MET A 1 -8.76 7.40 -18.24
C MET A 1 -8.32 5.97 -18.39
N THR A 2 -7.02 5.75 -18.44
CA THR A 2 -6.49 4.40 -18.50
C THR A 2 -6.48 3.84 -17.08
N LEU A 3 -7.22 2.77 -16.84
CA LEU A 3 -7.16 2.09 -15.55
C LEU A 3 -5.79 1.42 -15.41
N PRO A 4 -5.18 1.44 -14.22
CA PRO A 4 -3.94 0.73 -14.01
C PRO A 4 -4.14 -0.76 -14.28
N GLU A 5 -3.09 -1.40 -14.76
CA GLU A 5 -3.11 -2.85 -14.93
C GLU A 5 -3.40 -3.50 -13.59
N THR A 6 -4.40 -4.37 -13.58
CA THR A 6 -4.77 -5.13 -12.39
C THR A 6 -4.56 -6.60 -12.65
N GLN A 7 -4.14 -7.30 -11.60
CA GLN A 7 -4.01 -8.75 -11.62
C GLN A 7 -4.92 -9.32 -10.55
N SER A 8 -5.84 -10.17 -10.95
CA SER A 8 -6.76 -10.85 -10.04
C SER A 8 -6.27 -12.25 -9.76
N LEU A 9 -5.95 -12.52 -8.51
CA LEU A 9 -5.58 -13.86 -8.06
C LEU A 9 -6.62 -14.33 -7.05
N TYR A 10 -7.09 -15.56 -7.26
CA TYR A 10 -7.98 -16.23 -6.31
C TYR A 10 -7.15 -16.96 -5.23
N PHE A 11 -7.82 -17.36 -4.16
CA PHE A 11 -7.12 -18.05 -3.07
C PHE A 11 -6.36 -19.29 -3.56
N GLU A 12 -6.90 -20.01 -4.53
CA GLU A 12 -6.27 -21.20 -5.10
C GLU A 12 -5.02 -20.89 -5.93
N ASP A 13 -4.83 -19.63 -6.33
CA ASP A 13 -3.70 -19.20 -7.15
C ASP A 13 -2.51 -18.73 -6.35
N VAL A 14 -2.73 -18.29 -5.11
CA VAL A 14 -1.68 -17.65 -4.31
C VAL A 14 -0.85 -18.67 -3.55
N ARG A 15 0.42 -18.32 -3.32
CA ARG A 15 1.38 -19.14 -2.59
C ARG A 15 2.24 -18.29 -1.69
N VAL A 16 2.67 -18.86 -0.58
CA VAL A 16 3.69 -18.23 0.30
C VAL A 16 4.93 -17.94 -0.53
N GLY A 17 5.47 -16.74 -0.36
CA GLY A 17 6.63 -16.25 -1.10
C GLY A 17 6.31 -15.38 -2.29
N MET A 18 5.05 -15.35 -2.75
CA MET A 18 4.64 -14.41 -3.79
C MET A 18 4.79 -12.99 -3.28
N ARG A 19 5.30 -12.11 -4.15
CA ARG A 19 5.51 -10.71 -3.82
C ARG A 19 5.29 -9.82 -5.02
N GLU A 20 4.84 -8.60 -4.74
CA GLU A 20 4.64 -7.56 -5.74
C GLU A 20 5.09 -6.21 -5.19
N THR A 21 5.52 -5.34 -6.09
CA THR A 21 5.99 -4.00 -5.75
C THR A 21 5.31 -2.96 -6.62
N TYR A 22 4.92 -1.85 -5.98
CA TYR A 22 4.43 -0.66 -6.65
C TYR A 22 5.41 0.48 -6.36
N THR A 23 5.89 1.11 -7.41
CA THR A 23 6.84 2.24 -7.30
C THR A 23 6.11 3.54 -7.56
N LYS A 24 6.21 4.48 -6.62
CA LYS A 24 5.55 5.79 -6.70
C LYS A 24 6.53 6.91 -6.46
N HIS A 25 6.62 7.83 -7.42
CA HIS A 25 7.31 9.10 -7.23
C HIS A 25 6.39 10.07 -6.49
N VAL A 26 6.83 10.57 -5.34
CA VAL A 26 6.03 11.44 -4.48
C VAL A 26 6.10 12.88 -4.98
N LYS A 27 4.95 13.40 -5.41
CA LYS A 27 4.82 14.78 -5.90
C LYS A 27 4.18 15.66 -4.83
N ALA A 28 4.44 16.97 -4.91
CA ALA A 28 3.78 17.94 -4.05
C ALA A 28 2.26 17.85 -4.16
N SER A 29 1.74 17.63 -5.37
CA SER A 29 0.29 17.49 -5.61
C SER A 29 -0.30 16.25 -4.90
N ASP A 30 0.47 15.18 -4.74
CA ASP A 30 0.03 14.00 -4.01
C ASP A 30 -0.19 14.32 -2.53
N VAL A 31 0.74 15.06 -1.95
CA VAL A 31 0.67 15.46 -0.53
C VAL A 31 -0.52 16.40 -0.29
N VAL A 32 -0.71 17.38 -1.16
CA VAL A 32 -1.87 18.30 -1.09
C VAL A 32 -3.17 17.51 -1.25
N GLY A 33 -3.23 16.61 -2.23
CA GLY A 33 -4.41 15.77 -2.47
C GLY A 33 -4.75 14.89 -1.26
N PHE A 34 -3.74 14.28 -0.65
CA PHE A 34 -3.95 13.46 0.55
C PHE A 34 -4.44 14.31 1.73
N ALA A 35 -3.89 15.51 1.91
CA ALA A 35 -4.38 16.44 2.94
C ALA A 35 -5.85 16.80 2.73
N GLU A 36 -6.28 16.98 1.50
CA GLU A 36 -7.67 17.31 1.20
C GLU A 36 -8.61 16.14 1.48
N ILE A 37 -8.29 14.94 1.00
CA ILE A 37 -9.18 13.79 1.18
C ILE A 37 -9.20 13.25 2.61
N SER A 38 -8.09 13.37 3.35
CA SER A 38 -7.99 12.88 4.73
C SER A 38 -8.40 13.91 5.77
N GLY A 39 -8.29 15.20 5.45
CA GLY A 39 -8.43 16.28 6.43
C GLY A 39 -7.17 16.55 7.23
N ASP A 40 -6.10 15.78 7.04
CA ASP A 40 -4.84 15.99 7.73
C ASP A 40 -4.04 17.13 7.08
N ARG A 41 -4.30 18.34 7.56
CA ARG A 41 -3.68 19.58 7.08
C ARG A 41 -2.55 20.03 7.99
N ASN A 42 -1.86 19.11 8.63
CA ASN A 42 -0.70 19.45 9.46
C ASN A 42 0.31 20.25 8.59
N PRO A 43 0.71 21.44 9.05
CA PRO A 43 1.60 22.30 8.25
C PRO A 43 2.97 21.68 7.97
N ILE A 44 3.37 20.63 8.67
CA ILE A 44 4.61 19.91 8.36
C ILE A 44 4.57 19.28 6.94
N HIS A 45 3.38 19.06 6.40
CA HIS A 45 3.20 18.53 5.06
C HIS A 45 2.96 19.64 4.02
N LEU A 46 2.36 20.76 4.42
CA LEU A 46 1.84 21.77 3.51
C LEU A 46 2.63 23.06 3.47
N SER A 47 3.39 23.37 4.51
CA SER A 47 4.14 24.63 4.61
C SER A 47 5.64 24.38 4.67
N GLU A 48 6.35 24.79 3.62
CA GLU A 48 7.81 24.72 3.59
C GLU A 48 8.43 25.57 4.71
N HIS A 49 7.86 26.75 4.96
CA HIS A 49 8.31 27.64 6.03
C HIS A 49 8.21 26.98 7.42
N PHE A 50 7.09 26.33 7.68
CA PHE A 50 6.89 25.60 8.94
C PHE A 50 7.82 24.38 9.04
N ALA A 51 7.85 23.58 7.99
CA ALA A 51 8.61 22.33 7.95
C ALA A 51 10.12 22.56 8.06
N ALA A 52 10.63 23.65 7.50
CA ALA A 52 12.04 24.00 7.56
C ALA A 52 12.54 24.21 9.00
N LYS A 53 11.65 24.55 9.92
CA LYS A 53 11.96 24.76 11.35
C LYS A 53 11.85 23.48 12.17
N THR A 54 11.42 22.38 11.57
CA THR A 54 11.32 21.07 12.23
C THR A 54 12.62 20.30 12.07
N PRO A 55 12.84 19.22 12.85
CA PRO A 55 14.00 18.35 12.66
C PRO A 55 14.13 17.77 11.26
N PHE A 56 13.04 17.74 10.48
CA PHE A 56 13.05 17.23 9.10
C PHE A 56 13.64 18.23 8.10
N GLY A 57 13.66 19.51 8.41
CA GLY A 57 14.26 20.54 7.57
C GLY A 57 13.52 20.85 6.28
N GLY A 58 12.34 20.28 6.06
CA GLY A 58 11.52 20.45 4.87
C GLY A 58 10.24 19.63 4.95
N ARG A 59 9.35 19.83 3.96
CA ARG A 59 8.07 19.15 3.93
C ARG A 59 8.24 17.64 3.78
N ILE A 60 7.47 16.88 4.54
CA ILE A 60 7.42 15.42 4.47
C ILE A 60 6.01 14.98 4.04
N ALA A 61 5.94 13.80 3.43
CA ALA A 61 4.66 13.18 3.12
C ALA A 61 4.02 12.62 4.40
N HIS A 62 2.70 12.54 4.41
CA HIS A 62 1.98 11.87 5.49
C HIS A 62 2.41 10.41 5.56
N GLY A 63 2.61 9.89 6.76
CA GLY A 63 2.89 8.45 6.94
C GLY A 63 1.78 7.58 6.34
N LEU A 64 0.51 7.97 6.53
CA LEU A 64 -0.62 7.23 5.98
C LEU A 64 -0.74 7.36 4.45
N TYR A 65 -0.20 8.40 3.84
CA TYR A 65 -0.03 8.44 2.40
C TYR A 65 0.88 7.31 1.93
N THR A 66 2.05 7.18 2.56
CA THR A 66 2.98 6.10 2.24
C THR A 66 2.34 4.73 2.48
N ALA A 67 1.62 4.57 3.58
CA ALA A 67 0.88 3.34 3.86
C ALA A 67 -0.18 3.02 2.79
N SER A 68 -0.79 4.04 2.19
CA SER A 68 -1.78 3.84 1.13
C SER A 68 -1.21 3.15 -0.11
N LEU A 69 0.10 3.25 -0.33
CA LEU A 69 0.77 2.57 -1.44
C LEU A 69 0.77 1.05 -1.25
N ILE A 70 0.79 0.58 0.00
CA ILE A 70 0.62 -0.84 0.33
C ILE A 70 -0.78 -1.29 -0.10
N SER A 71 -1.79 -0.49 0.22
CA SER A 71 -3.17 -0.77 -0.19
C SER A 71 -3.29 -0.86 -1.72
N ALA A 72 -2.55 -0.04 -2.46
CA ALA A 72 -2.53 -0.09 -3.91
C ALA A 72 -2.01 -1.44 -4.43
N VAL A 73 -0.95 -1.97 -3.83
CA VAL A 73 -0.43 -3.30 -4.21
C VAL A 73 -1.44 -4.39 -3.93
N ILE A 74 -2.02 -4.39 -2.73
CA ILE A 74 -2.99 -5.40 -2.30
C ILE A 74 -4.23 -5.36 -3.19
N GLY A 75 -4.75 -4.19 -3.47
CA GLY A 75 -6.00 -4.02 -4.21
C GLY A 75 -5.88 -4.24 -5.72
N THR A 76 -4.68 -4.11 -6.28
CA THR A 76 -4.53 -4.17 -7.74
C THR A 76 -3.63 -5.29 -8.23
N ARG A 77 -2.76 -5.86 -7.40
CA ARG A 77 -1.75 -6.83 -7.84
C ARG A 77 -1.67 -8.10 -7.02
N LEU A 78 -1.71 -8.02 -5.69
CA LEU A 78 -1.48 -9.18 -4.83
C LEU A 78 -2.30 -9.08 -3.54
N PRO A 79 -3.41 -9.74 -3.47
CA PRO A 79 -4.05 -10.62 -4.46
C PRO A 79 -4.79 -9.90 -5.59
N GLY A 80 -4.99 -8.61 -5.51
CA GLY A 80 -5.68 -7.83 -6.52
C GLY A 80 -7.19 -7.70 -6.27
N PRO A 81 -7.97 -7.39 -7.33
CA PRO A 81 -9.40 -7.13 -7.20
C PRO A 81 -10.14 -8.22 -6.45
N GLY A 82 -11.02 -7.81 -5.54
CA GLY A 82 -11.81 -8.71 -4.70
C GLY A 82 -11.19 -8.98 -3.33
N ALA A 83 -9.93 -8.61 -3.12
CA ALA A 83 -9.31 -8.73 -1.80
C ALA A 83 -10.01 -7.83 -0.79
N ILE A 84 -10.25 -8.36 0.41
CA ILE A 84 -10.87 -7.62 1.50
C ILE A 84 -9.81 -7.39 2.58
N TYR A 85 -9.55 -6.13 2.87
CA TYR A 85 -8.63 -5.74 3.93
C TYR A 85 -9.25 -6.07 5.29
N ILE A 86 -8.53 -6.83 6.11
CA ILE A 86 -8.98 -7.18 7.47
C ILE A 86 -8.24 -6.33 8.49
N SER A 87 -6.90 -6.29 8.40
CA SER A 87 -6.09 -5.56 9.37
C SER A 87 -4.76 -5.13 8.76
N GLN A 88 -4.16 -4.11 9.37
CA GLN A 88 -2.85 -3.60 8.99
C GLN A 88 -2.14 -3.07 10.22
N THR A 89 -0.93 -3.55 10.47
CA THR A 89 -0.03 -2.92 11.41
C THR A 89 0.93 -2.01 10.65
N LEU A 90 1.38 -0.94 11.29
CA LEU A 90 2.28 0.04 10.67
C LEU A 90 3.32 0.50 11.68
N ARG A 91 4.58 0.61 11.23
CA ARG A 91 5.65 1.30 11.93
C ARG A 91 6.29 2.27 10.96
N PHE A 92 6.35 3.53 11.36
CA PHE A 92 6.96 4.60 10.56
C PHE A 92 8.40 4.77 11.02
N LEU A 93 9.36 4.42 10.17
CA LEU A 93 10.77 4.33 10.54
C LEU A 93 11.60 5.51 10.09
N ALA A 94 11.21 6.16 9.00
CA ALA A 94 11.91 7.31 8.45
C ALA A 94 10.95 8.18 7.64
N PRO A 95 11.22 9.49 7.51
CA PRO A 95 10.37 10.38 6.73
C PRO A 95 10.50 10.12 5.23
N VAL A 96 9.40 10.35 4.52
CA VAL A 96 9.36 10.38 3.06
C VAL A 96 9.20 11.84 2.63
N ARG A 97 10.07 12.29 1.75
CA ARG A 97 10.09 13.68 1.29
C ARG A 97 9.43 13.81 -0.07
N ILE A 98 8.93 15.00 -0.37
CA ILE A 98 8.50 15.33 -1.72
C ILE A 98 9.71 15.17 -2.66
N GLY A 99 9.52 14.45 -3.76
CA GLY A 99 10.58 14.12 -4.69
C GLY A 99 11.17 12.72 -4.50
N ASP A 100 10.92 12.08 -3.36
CA ASP A 100 11.36 10.70 -3.15
C ASP A 100 10.57 9.73 -4.03
N THR A 101 11.22 8.63 -4.38
CA THR A 101 10.56 7.50 -5.05
C THR A 101 10.43 6.37 -4.04
N VAL A 102 9.20 5.94 -3.81
CA VAL A 102 8.88 4.91 -2.82
C VAL A 102 8.57 3.59 -3.53
N ASP A 103 9.22 2.52 -3.09
CA ASP A 103 8.90 1.15 -3.48
C ASP A 103 8.09 0.51 -2.37
N ALA A 104 6.81 0.26 -2.62
CA ALA A 104 5.92 -0.45 -1.70
C ALA A 104 5.84 -1.92 -2.13
N THR A 105 6.26 -2.81 -1.24
CA THR A 105 6.30 -4.25 -1.51
C THR A 105 5.44 -5.00 -0.52
N VAL A 106 4.66 -5.96 -1.00
CA VAL A 106 3.95 -6.93 -0.17
C VAL A 106 4.40 -8.33 -0.54
N GLU A 107 4.51 -9.19 0.46
CA GLU A 107 4.89 -10.59 0.30
C GLU A 107 3.97 -11.47 1.13
N ILE A 108 3.42 -12.51 0.53
CA ILE A 108 2.60 -13.49 1.24
C ILE A 108 3.51 -14.33 2.14
N VAL A 109 3.27 -14.29 3.44
CA VAL A 109 4.07 -15.04 4.42
C VAL A 109 3.30 -16.18 5.06
N GLU A 110 1.97 -16.15 5.03
CA GLU A 110 1.14 -17.22 5.59
C GLU A 110 -0.21 -17.27 4.86
N LEU A 111 -0.71 -18.47 4.64
CA LEU A 111 -2.05 -18.72 4.10
C LEU A 111 -2.85 -19.50 5.11
N VAL A 112 -4.09 -19.09 5.36
CA VAL A 112 -5.02 -19.74 6.27
C VAL A 112 -6.25 -20.16 5.47
N GLU A 113 -6.42 -21.45 5.27
CA GLU A 113 -7.53 -21.99 4.45
C GLU A 113 -8.89 -21.65 5.03
N LYS A 114 -9.02 -21.72 6.36
CA LYS A 114 -10.27 -21.34 7.03
C LYS A 114 -10.49 -19.84 6.85
N GLY A 115 -11.53 -19.51 6.08
CA GLY A 115 -11.87 -18.13 5.76
C GLY A 115 -11.04 -17.53 4.62
N ARG A 116 -10.21 -18.32 3.97
CA ARG A 116 -9.37 -17.89 2.83
C ARG A 116 -8.62 -16.60 3.12
N ARG A 117 -7.79 -16.63 4.14
CA ARG A 117 -7.03 -15.45 4.59
C ARG A 117 -5.56 -15.60 4.25
N ALA A 118 -4.91 -14.47 4.03
CA ALA A 118 -3.47 -14.39 3.85
C ALA A 118 -2.90 -13.34 4.78
N LYS A 119 -1.71 -13.64 5.32
CA LYS A 119 -0.89 -12.64 6.01
C LYS A 119 0.20 -12.18 5.07
N LEU A 120 0.37 -10.87 4.99
CA LEU A 120 1.28 -10.21 4.08
C LEU A 120 2.28 -9.39 4.87
N ARG A 121 3.57 -9.58 4.60
CA ARG A 121 4.58 -8.64 5.07
C ARG A 121 4.60 -7.46 4.12
N CYS A 122 4.58 -6.26 4.70
CA CYS A 122 4.53 -5.01 3.95
C CYS A 122 5.74 -4.15 4.29
N GLU A 123 6.33 -3.55 3.26
CA GLU A 123 7.50 -2.72 3.41
C GLU A 123 7.50 -1.63 2.37
N CYS A 124 7.82 -0.39 2.80
CA CYS A 124 8.09 0.70 1.87
C CYS A 124 9.53 1.15 2.02
N ARG A 125 10.20 1.37 0.90
CA ARG A 125 11.59 1.82 0.85
C ARG A 125 11.74 3.06 -0.01
N VAL A 126 12.70 3.90 0.40
CA VAL A 126 13.26 4.95 -0.44
C VAL A 126 14.74 4.62 -0.60
N GLY A 127 15.14 4.16 -1.78
CA GLY A 127 16.48 3.61 -1.98
C GLY A 127 16.71 2.41 -1.06
N ASP A 128 17.79 2.45 -0.27
CA ASP A 128 18.14 1.39 0.68
C ASP A 128 17.49 1.57 2.06
N THR A 129 16.75 2.65 2.27
CA THR A 129 16.16 2.97 3.57
C THR A 129 14.75 2.44 3.66
N VAL A 130 14.47 1.61 4.66
CA VAL A 130 13.10 1.20 5.00
C VAL A 130 12.43 2.36 5.71
N VAL A 131 11.38 2.91 5.12
CA VAL A 131 10.65 4.05 5.69
C VAL A 131 9.40 3.63 6.43
N LEU A 132 8.85 2.47 6.10
CA LEU A 132 7.65 1.93 6.72
C LEU A 132 7.67 0.41 6.63
N GLU A 133 7.21 -0.26 7.68
CA GLU A 133 7.01 -1.70 7.67
C GLU A 133 5.74 -2.07 8.43
N GLY A 134 5.21 -3.24 8.15
CA GLY A 134 4.03 -3.74 8.84
C GLY A 134 3.58 -5.08 8.29
N GLU A 135 2.44 -5.53 8.81
CA GLU A 135 1.81 -6.78 8.42
C GLU A 135 0.33 -6.55 8.14
N ALA A 136 -0.13 -7.08 7.03
CA ALA A 136 -1.53 -7.02 6.64
C ALA A 136 -2.16 -8.41 6.73
N GLU A 137 -3.45 -8.43 7.02
CA GLU A 137 -4.27 -9.61 6.85
C GLU A 137 -5.39 -9.28 5.88
N VAL A 138 -5.58 -10.13 4.88
CA VAL A 138 -6.59 -9.95 3.85
C VAL A 138 -7.36 -11.24 3.63
N LYS A 139 -8.60 -11.11 3.19
CA LYS A 139 -9.42 -12.23 2.72
C LYS A 139 -9.35 -12.24 1.20
N ILE A 140 -9.14 -13.42 0.63
CA ILE A 140 -9.01 -13.60 -0.82
C ILE A 140 -10.19 -14.39 -1.32
N PRO A 141 -10.88 -13.95 -2.40
CA PRO A 141 -12.02 -14.70 -2.93
C PRO A 141 -11.58 -16.05 -3.48
N ALA A 142 -12.46 -17.03 -3.35
CA ALA A 142 -12.29 -18.30 -4.01
C ALA A 142 -12.59 -18.15 -5.51
N ARG A 143 -11.95 -18.97 -6.34
CA ARG A 143 -12.27 -19.04 -7.74
C ARG A 143 -13.75 -19.38 -7.91
N PRO A 144 -14.50 -18.61 -8.71
CA PRO A 144 -15.89 -18.92 -8.96
C PRO A 144 -16.03 -20.34 -9.53
N VAL A 145 -17.01 -21.08 -9.03
CA VAL A 145 -17.41 -22.34 -9.65
C VAL A 145 -18.03 -21.99 -11.00
N GLU A 146 -17.55 -22.62 -12.08
CA GLU A 146 -18.18 -22.41 -13.37
C GLU A 146 -19.64 -22.78 -13.26
N ASP A 147 -20.51 -21.80 -13.57
CA ASP A 147 -21.91 -22.06 -13.66
C ASP A 147 -22.15 -22.91 -14.92
N ALA A 148 -22.47 -24.19 -14.72
CA ALA A 148 -22.75 -25.11 -15.78
C ALA A 148 -24.15 -24.87 -16.41
N SER A 149 -24.85 -23.81 -16.01
CA SER A 149 -26.14 -23.48 -16.60
C SER A 149 -25.95 -23.11 -18.07
N PRO A 150 -26.61 -23.79 -18.96
CA PRO A 150 -26.65 -23.34 -20.35
C PRO A 150 -27.34 -21.97 -20.40
N ALA A 151 -26.75 -21.09 -21.12
CA ALA A 151 -27.31 -19.77 -21.36
C ALA A 151 -28.73 -19.85 -21.95
#